data_baf8d53cc6bde322018a0e2dda82e5b0
#
_entry.id   baf8d53cc6bde322018a0e2dda82e5b0
#
_cell.length_a   1.000
_cell.length_b   1.000
_cell.length_c   1.000
_cell.angle_alpha   90.00
_cell.angle_beta   90.00
_cell.angle_gamma   90.00
#
_symmetry.space_group_name_H-M   'P 1'
#
loop_
_entity.id
_entity.type
_entity.pdbx_description
1 polymer ?
#
loop_
_entity_poly.entity_id
_entity_poly.type
_entity_poly.pdbx_seq_one_letter_code
_entity_poly.pdbx_strand_id
1 'polypeptide(L)'
;MQWLQLIVASTRDASSAIEDALLELGAVSVTLEDAADQPILEPGVGETPLWDNCIIKALFADDTDTVQTSAQLEQLTAQPLQQSWQQLEDKDWSQEWKKYFSPMKCGERLWICPSWIAPPDPEGINLSLDPGLAFGTGSHPTTHLCLRWLDKQDLTGQTVIDYGCGSGILGIAALLLGAEKVIAVDNDPQALLATRDNAEGNN
;
A
#
# COMPACT_ATOMS: atom_id res chain seq x y z
N MET A 1 14.69 -5.72 -17.54
CA MET A 1 14.39 -4.71 -18.59
C MET A 1 14.52 -3.34 -17.97
N GLN A 2 15.09 -2.38 -18.66
CA GLN A 2 15.08 -1.00 -18.20
C GLN A 2 13.87 -0.30 -18.80
N TRP A 3 13.38 0.71 -18.10
CA TRP A 3 12.22 1.47 -18.52
C TRP A 3 12.50 2.95 -18.46
N LEU A 4 11.84 3.72 -19.33
CA LEU A 4 11.85 5.18 -19.29
C LEU A 4 10.51 5.68 -18.80
N GLN A 5 10.52 6.60 -17.84
CA GLN A 5 9.32 7.25 -17.35
C GLN A 5 9.31 8.72 -17.75
N LEU A 6 8.27 9.14 -18.48
CA LEU A 6 7.98 10.54 -18.74
C LEU A 6 7.05 11.06 -17.65
N ILE A 7 7.43 12.17 -17.03
CA ILE A 7 6.64 12.87 -16.03
C ILE A 7 6.20 14.20 -16.63
N VAL A 8 4.90 14.44 -16.63
CA VAL A 8 4.27 15.65 -17.21
C VAL A 8 3.41 16.33 -16.16
N ALA A 9 3.64 17.62 -15.92
CA ALA A 9 2.72 18.43 -15.13
C ALA A 9 1.48 18.81 -15.95
N SER A 10 0.31 18.65 -15.37
CA SER A 10 -0.98 18.86 -16.05
C SER A 10 -2.02 19.50 -15.13
N THR A 11 -3.11 19.93 -15.72
CA THR A 11 -4.34 20.31 -15.02
C THR A 11 -5.41 19.24 -15.28
N ARG A 12 -6.48 19.25 -14.47
CA ARG A 12 -7.64 18.37 -14.66
C ARG A 12 -8.14 18.37 -16.10
N ASP A 13 -8.33 19.56 -16.67
CA ASP A 13 -8.95 19.73 -18.00
C ASP A 13 -8.04 19.21 -19.13
N ALA A 14 -6.73 19.28 -18.96
CA ALA A 14 -5.76 18.84 -19.96
C ALA A 14 -5.38 17.36 -19.82
N SER A 15 -5.65 16.72 -18.67
CA SER A 15 -5.16 15.39 -18.34
C SER A 15 -5.59 14.33 -19.35
N SER A 16 -6.85 14.30 -19.75
CA SER A 16 -7.37 13.29 -20.70
C SER A 16 -6.70 13.39 -22.08
N ALA A 17 -6.54 14.61 -22.61
CA ALA A 17 -5.90 14.79 -23.90
C ALA A 17 -4.41 14.39 -23.88
N ILE A 18 -3.72 14.66 -22.76
CA ILE A 18 -2.32 14.26 -22.57
C ILE A 18 -2.22 12.74 -22.42
N GLU A 19 -3.11 12.10 -21.67
CA GLU A 19 -3.17 10.65 -21.51
C GLU A 19 -3.37 9.95 -22.84
N ASP A 20 -4.34 10.38 -23.65
CA ASP A 20 -4.63 9.84 -24.98
C ASP A 20 -3.40 9.97 -25.89
N ALA A 21 -2.76 11.15 -25.92
CA ALA A 21 -1.57 11.38 -26.71
C ALA A 21 -0.38 10.51 -26.28
N LEU A 22 -0.18 10.30 -24.98
CA LEU A 22 0.88 9.43 -24.45
C LEU A 22 0.66 7.97 -24.86
N LEU A 23 -0.58 7.49 -24.82
CA LEU A 23 -0.92 6.14 -25.27
C LEU A 23 -0.72 5.99 -26.78
N GLU A 24 -1.09 7.00 -27.58
CA GLU A 24 -0.83 7.03 -29.04
C GLU A 24 0.67 6.99 -29.35
N LEU A 25 1.50 7.64 -28.55
CA LEU A 25 2.96 7.63 -28.67
C LEU A 25 3.62 6.35 -28.17
N GLY A 26 2.85 5.37 -27.70
CA GLY A 26 3.34 4.05 -27.32
C GLY A 26 3.67 3.88 -25.85
N ALA A 27 3.13 4.72 -24.97
CA ALA A 27 3.23 4.48 -23.53
C ALA A 27 2.58 3.13 -23.17
N VAL A 28 3.28 2.32 -22.40
CA VAL A 28 2.82 1.01 -21.90
C VAL A 28 1.81 1.18 -20.77
N SER A 29 1.96 2.22 -19.98
CA SER A 29 1.02 2.62 -18.94
C SER A 29 1.06 4.12 -18.72
N VAL A 30 -0.08 4.68 -18.32
CA VAL A 30 -0.21 6.08 -17.90
C VAL A 30 -0.88 6.10 -16.53
N THR A 31 -0.33 6.86 -15.61
CA THR A 31 -0.83 7.03 -14.24
C THR A 31 -0.99 8.50 -13.92
N LEU A 32 -2.10 8.88 -13.31
CA LEU A 32 -2.35 10.22 -12.83
C LEU A 32 -2.18 10.25 -11.31
N GLU A 33 -1.46 11.26 -10.82
CA GLU A 33 -1.24 11.51 -9.40
C GLU A 33 -1.61 12.94 -9.04
N ASP A 34 -1.92 13.18 -7.76
CA ASP A 34 -2.10 14.53 -7.25
C ASP A 34 -0.77 15.29 -7.22
N ALA A 35 -0.77 16.51 -7.70
CA ALA A 35 0.41 17.38 -7.68
C ALA A 35 0.51 18.26 -6.42
N ALA A 36 -0.57 18.37 -5.61
CA ALA A 36 -0.69 19.41 -4.60
C ALA A 36 -1.28 18.95 -3.24
N ASP A 37 -1.40 17.64 -2.99
CA ASP A 37 -2.03 17.07 -1.78
C ASP A 37 -3.48 17.58 -1.59
N GLN A 38 -4.25 17.61 -2.68
CA GLN A 38 -5.66 17.99 -2.68
C GLN A 38 -6.52 16.79 -2.25
N PRO A 39 -7.20 16.83 -1.10
CA PRO A 39 -8.00 15.70 -0.65
C PRO A 39 -9.25 15.54 -1.53
N ILE A 40 -9.41 14.35 -2.11
CA ILE A 40 -10.67 13.88 -2.67
C ILE A 40 -11.29 12.97 -1.59
N LEU A 41 -12.30 13.51 -0.87
CA LEU A 41 -12.93 12.77 0.22
C LEU A 41 -13.86 11.69 -0.36
N GLU A 42 -15.16 11.77 -0.19
CA GLU A 42 -16.08 10.74 -0.71
C GLU A 42 -16.72 11.22 -2.01
N PRO A 43 -16.26 10.72 -3.19
CA PRO A 43 -16.95 11.04 -4.45
C PRO A 43 -18.35 10.43 -4.47
N GLY A 44 -19.28 11.08 -5.18
CA GLY A 44 -20.62 10.56 -5.39
C GLY A 44 -20.60 9.24 -6.18
N VAL A 45 -21.69 8.48 -6.12
CA VAL A 45 -21.81 7.21 -6.84
C VAL A 45 -21.66 7.42 -8.34
N GLY A 46 -20.62 6.84 -8.94
CA GLY A 46 -20.31 6.96 -10.36
C GLY A 46 -19.46 8.18 -10.72
N GLU A 47 -19.03 8.98 -9.76
CA GLU A 47 -18.10 10.08 -9.98
C GLU A 47 -16.64 9.60 -9.82
N THR A 48 -15.78 10.03 -10.73
CA THR A 48 -14.33 9.83 -10.69
C THR A 48 -13.63 11.18 -10.74
N PRO A 49 -13.70 11.99 -9.68
CA PRO A 49 -13.09 13.32 -9.69
C PRO A 49 -11.57 13.21 -9.79
N LEU A 50 -10.99 14.13 -10.57
CA LEU A 50 -9.54 14.31 -10.63
C LEU A 50 -9.14 15.56 -9.86
N TRP A 51 -7.88 15.62 -9.44
CA TRP A 51 -7.28 16.79 -8.81
C TRP A 51 -7.17 17.98 -9.80
N ASP A 52 -7.20 19.18 -9.30
CA ASP A 52 -7.10 20.39 -10.14
C ASP A 52 -5.74 20.48 -10.84
N ASN A 53 -4.68 20.07 -10.11
CA ASN A 53 -3.33 19.92 -10.64
C ASN A 53 -2.90 18.46 -10.54
N CYS A 54 -2.45 17.90 -11.65
CA CYS A 54 -2.07 16.50 -11.79
C CYS A 54 -0.63 16.37 -12.23
N ILE A 55 -0.01 15.27 -11.82
CA ILE A 55 1.21 14.75 -12.41
C ILE A 55 0.83 13.51 -13.20
N ILE A 56 1.17 13.49 -14.48
CA ILE A 56 0.99 12.33 -15.36
C ILE A 56 2.33 11.63 -15.49
N LYS A 57 2.36 10.34 -15.17
CA LYS A 57 3.53 9.47 -15.33
C LYS A 57 3.25 8.43 -16.40
N ALA A 58 4.00 8.46 -17.48
CA ALA A 58 3.88 7.52 -18.58
C ALA A 58 5.13 6.64 -18.67
N LEU A 59 4.94 5.33 -18.84
CA LEU A 59 6.01 4.35 -18.92
C LEU A 59 6.25 3.97 -20.37
N PHE A 60 7.52 4.02 -20.80
CA PHE A 60 7.97 3.67 -22.14
C PHE A 60 9.09 2.63 -22.10
N ALA A 61 9.27 1.92 -23.21
CA ALA A 61 10.41 1.03 -23.39
C ALA A 61 11.74 1.81 -23.38
N ASP A 62 12.83 1.15 -23.02
CA ASP A 62 14.16 1.75 -22.84
C ASP A 62 14.81 2.23 -24.16
N ASP A 63 14.31 1.79 -25.30
CA ASP A 63 14.74 2.19 -26.65
C ASP A 63 13.96 3.39 -27.21
N THR A 64 13.06 3.98 -26.43
CA THR A 64 12.25 5.13 -26.86
C THR A 64 13.11 6.39 -27.06
N ASP A 65 12.96 7.06 -28.20
CA ASP A 65 13.57 8.36 -28.44
C ASP A 65 12.86 9.45 -27.64
N THR A 66 13.44 9.83 -26.51
CA THR A 66 12.86 10.78 -25.55
C THR A 66 12.67 12.18 -26.14
N VAL A 67 13.58 12.62 -27.04
CA VAL A 67 13.50 13.94 -27.66
C VAL A 67 12.38 14.01 -28.68
N GLN A 68 12.29 12.98 -29.53
CA GLN A 68 11.22 12.89 -30.52
C GLN A 68 9.85 12.75 -29.86
N THR A 69 9.72 11.88 -28.87
CA THR A 69 8.46 11.63 -28.14
C THR A 69 7.98 12.91 -27.43
N SER A 70 8.89 13.66 -26.78
CA SER A 70 8.55 14.94 -26.16
C SER A 70 8.02 15.96 -27.18
N ALA A 71 8.66 16.09 -28.31
CA ALA A 71 8.26 17.04 -29.35
C ALA A 71 6.90 16.65 -29.96
N GLN A 72 6.67 15.35 -30.19
CA GLN A 72 5.39 14.85 -30.73
C GLN A 72 4.25 15.03 -29.72
N LEU A 73 4.51 14.85 -28.40
CA LEU A 73 3.52 15.08 -27.36
C LEU A 73 3.05 16.54 -27.34
N GLU A 74 3.97 17.51 -27.40
CA GLU A 74 3.63 18.93 -27.48
C GLU A 74 2.88 19.29 -28.77
N GLN A 75 3.20 18.62 -29.86
CA GLN A 75 2.46 18.78 -31.12
C GLN A 75 1.04 18.25 -31.05
N LEU A 76 0.83 17.06 -30.48
CA LEU A 76 -0.48 16.44 -30.34
C LEU A 76 -1.40 17.21 -29.37
N THR A 77 -0.83 17.72 -28.30
CA THR A 77 -1.57 18.50 -27.30
C THR A 77 -1.69 19.97 -27.64
N ALA A 78 -1.02 20.44 -28.70
CA ALA A 78 -1.00 21.83 -29.16
C ALA A 78 -0.59 22.86 -28.08
N GLN A 79 0.22 22.46 -27.12
CA GLN A 79 0.71 23.32 -26.03
C GLN A 79 2.10 22.90 -25.54
N PRO A 80 2.92 23.85 -25.05
CA PRO A 80 4.16 23.50 -24.37
C PRO A 80 3.86 22.82 -23.03
N LEU A 81 4.62 21.78 -22.70
CA LEU A 81 4.42 20.99 -21.49
C LEU A 81 5.67 21.04 -20.59
N GLN A 82 5.43 21.17 -19.28
CA GLN A 82 6.49 20.95 -18.31
C GLN A 82 6.67 19.44 -18.15
N GLN A 83 7.77 18.92 -18.70
CA GLN A 83 8.02 17.49 -18.78
C GLN A 83 9.45 17.15 -18.42
N SER A 84 9.65 15.95 -17.88
CA SER A 84 10.98 15.41 -17.57
C SER A 84 11.01 13.91 -17.73
N TRP A 85 12.17 13.39 -18.18
CA TRP A 85 12.41 11.95 -18.31
C TRP A 85 13.27 11.45 -17.17
N GLN A 86 12.96 10.26 -16.68
CA GLN A 86 13.80 9.51 -15.76
C GLN A 86 13.93 8.06 -16.20
N GLN A 87 15.10 7.50 -15.98
CA GLN A 87 15.32 6.07 -16.19
C GLN A 87 14.90 5.31 -14.94
N LEU A 88 14.04 4.28 -15.11
CA LEU A 88 13.69 3.37 -14.04
C LEU A 88 14.55 2.11 -14.17
N GLU A 89 15.34 1.85 -13.15
CA GLU A 89 16.06 0.58 -13.05
C GLU A 89 15.05 -0.54 -12.77
N ASP A 90 15.30 -1.68 -13.40
CA ASP A 90 14.56 -2.91 -13.11
C ASP A 90 14.97 -3.39 -11.72
N LYS A 91 14.12 -3.11 -10.75
CA LYS A 91 14.28 -3.56 -9.37
C LYS A 91 13.40 -4.76 -9.12
N ASP A 92 13.84 -5.64 -8.27
CA ASP A 92 12.97 -6.70 -7.76
C ASP A 92 11.89 -6.09 -6.86
N TRP A 93 10.82 -5.66 -7.49
CA TRP A 93 9.66 -5.05 -6.81
C TRP A 93 9.04 -5.98 -5.78
N SER A 94 9.28 -7.30 -5.92
CA SER A 94 8.80 -8.29 -4.94
C SER A 94 9.46 -8.15 -3.57
N GLN A 95 10.62 -7.50 -3.51
CA GLN A 95 11.40 -7.28 -2.28
C GLN A 95 11.46 -5.81 -1.85
N GLU A 96 11.24 -4.86 -2.78
CA GLU A 96 11.38 -3.42 -2.49
C GLU A 96 10.43 -2.94 -1.40
N TRP A 97 9.19 -3.42 -1.40
CA TRP A 97 8.20 -3.07 -0.39
C TRP A 97 8.61 -3.48 1.04
N LYS A 98 9.46 -4.50 1.20
CA LYS A 98 9.96 -4.95 2.51
C LYS A 98 10.74 -3.86 3.26
N LYS A 99 11.36 -2.94 2.54
CA LYS A 99 12.14 -1.84 3.12
C LYS A 99 11.29 -0.84 3.89
N TYR A 100 10.01 -0.76 3.57
CA TYR A 100 9.07 0.15 4.22
C TYR A 100 8.43 -0.43 5.49
N PHE A 101 8.72 -1.72 5.78
CA PHE A 101 8.23 -2.37 6.98
C PHE A 101 9.35 -2.56 7.98
N SER A 102 9.11 -2.09 9.18
CA SER A 102 9.99 -2.23 10.34
C SER A 102 9.18 -2.72 11.54
N PRO A 103 9.82 -3.37 12.53
CA PRO A 103 9.13 -3.73 13.75
C PRO A 103 8.46 -2.52 14.39
N MET A 104 7.20 -2.69 14.78
CA MET A 104 6.36 -1.63 15.33
C MET A 104 5.92 -1.97 16.75
N LYS A 105 6.18 -1.08 17.68
CA LYS A 105 5.74 -1.25 19.08
C LYS A 105 4.29 -0.81 19.24
N CYS A 106 3.44 -1.71 19.73
CA CYS A 106 2.02 -1.48 19.96
C CYS A 106 1.69 -1.55 21.46
N GLY A 107 1.95 -0.46 22.18
CA GLY A 107 1.77 -0.41 23.64
C GLY A 107 3.08 -0.58 24.39
N GLU A 108 3.07 -1.30 25.52
CA GLU A 108 4.24 -1.47 26.37
C GLU A 108 4.94 -2.82 26.15
N ARG A 109 4.19 -3.88 25.89
CA ARG A 109 4.64 -5.28 25.81
C ARG A 109 4.67 -5.84 24.39
N LEU A 110 3.72 -5.40 23.54
CA LEU A 110 3.47 -6.00 22.22
C LEU A 110 4.29 -5.34 21.11
N TRP A 111 4.92 -6.17 20.29
CA TRP A 111 5.56 -5.80 19.05
C TRP A 111 4.92 -6.52 17.86
N ILE A 112 4.78 -5.83 16.74
CA ILE A 112 4.45 -6.43 15.45
C ILE A 112 5.71 -6.45 14.62
N CYS A 113 6.16 -7.62 14.22
CA CYS A 113 7.44 -7.82 13.55
C CYS A 113 7.23 -8.53 12.21
N PRO A 114 7.76 -8.00 11.10
CA PRO A 114 7.89 -8.79 9.86
C PRO A 114 8.76 -10.02 10.09
N SER A 115 8.43 -11.17 9.47
CA SER A 115 9.14 -12.44 9.68
C SER A 115 10.63 -12.40 9.28
N TRP A 116 11.01 -11.46 8.40
CA TRP A 116 12.39 -11.27 7.93
C TRP A 116 13.24 -10.32 8.78
N ILE A 117 12.70 -9.78 9.87
CA ILE A 117 13.42 -8.87 10.78
C ILE A 117 13.39 -9.45 12.19
N ALA A 118 14.57 -9.57 12.81
CA ALA A 118 14.63 -10.00 14.20
C ALA A 118 13.89 -9.02 15.13
N PRO A 119 13.11 -9.52 16.10
CA PRO A 119 12.42 -8.66 17.06
C PRO A 119 13.41 -7.76 17.82
N PRO A 120 13.10 -6.46 18.01
CA PRO A 120 13.93 -5.55 18.80
C PRO A 120 14.04 -5.95 20.28
N ASP A 121 13.01 -6.62 20.79
CA ASP A 121 12.96 -7.16 22.16
C ASP A 121 12.58 -8.65 22.07
N PRO A 122 13.57 -9.56 22.02
CA PRO A 122 13.32 -11.00 21.91
C PRO A 122 12.55 -11.60 23.08
N GLU A 123 12.63 -10.99 24.28
CA GLU A 123 11.92 -11.44 25.48
C GLU A 123 10.51 -10.83 25.58
N GLY A 124 10.18 -9.86 24.72
CA GLY A 124 8.88 -9.24 24.62
C GLY A 124 7.84 -10.12 23.92
N ILE A 125 6.61 -9.66 23.90
CA ILE A 125 5.52 -10.31 23.15
C ILE A 125 5.64 -9.87 21.69
N ASN A 126 6.10 -10.78 20.83
CA ASN A 126 6.36 -10.52 19.42
C ASN A 126 5.35 -11.25 18.55
N LEU A 127 4.53 -10.50 17.84
CA LEU A 127 3.64 -11.02 16.82
C LEU A 127 4.33 -10.93 15.46
N SER A 128 4.59 -12.06 14.86
CA SER A 128 5.13 -12.16 13.50
C SER A 128 4.01 -11.97 12.48
N LEU A 129 4.12 -10.95 11.64
CA LEU A 129 3.10 -10.68 10.61
C LEU A 129 3.76 -10.12 9.36
N ASP A 130 3.55 -10.81 8.27
CA ASP A 130 3.97 -10.34 6.95
C ASP A 130 2.81 -9.62 6.26
N PRO A 131 3.07 -8.45 5.65
CA PRO A 131 2.07 -7.79 4.82
C PRO A 131 1.63 -8.69 3.68
N GLY A 132 0.34 -8.97 3.62
CA GLY A 132 -0.28 -9.84 2.63
C GLY A 132 -1.46 -9.19 1.93
N LEU A 133 -2.27 -10.00 1.24
CA LEU A 133 -3.48 -9.55 0.54
C LEU A 133 -4.65 -9.21 1.49
N ALA A 134 -4.62 -9.72 2.73
CA ALA A 134 -5.66 -9.43 3.72
C ALA A 134 -5.41 -8.08 4.42
N PHE A 135 -6.50 -7.37 4.73
CA PHE A 135 -6.45 -6.13 5.50
C PHE A 135 -5.93 -6.38 6.92
N GLY A 136 -5.17 -5.42 7.46
CA GLY A 136 -4.71 -5.47 8.86
C GLY A 136 -3.21 -5.75 8.99
N THR A 137 -2.35 -4.90 8.40
CA THR A 137 -0.88 -4.95 8.58
C THR A 137 -0.41 -4.37 9.93
N GLY A 138 -1.33 -3.85 10.75
CA GLY A 138 -1.03 -3.15 12.01
C GLY A 138 -0.67 -1.68 11.86
N SER A 139 -0.25 -1.23 10.68
CA SER A 139 0.16 0.17 10.42
C SER A 139 -1.02 1.14 10.33
N HIS A 140 -2.22 0.66 10.01
CA HIS A 140 -3.40 1.52 9.97
C HIS A 140 -3.74 2.04 11.37
N PRO A 141 -4.03 3.35 11.56
CA PRO A 141 -4.28 3.94 12.87
C PRO A 141 -5.34 3.22 13.69
N THR A 142 -6.41 2.75 13.07
CA THR A 142 -7.50 2.01 13.73
C THR A 142 -7.00 0.70 14.33
N THR A 143 -6.28 -0.11 13.53
CA THR A 143 -5.69 -1.39 13.99
C THR A 143 -4.68 -1.15 15.10
N HIS A 144 -3.82 -0.14 14.94
CA HIS A 144 -2.83 0.23 15.95
C HIS A 144 -3.47 0.63 17.29
N LEU A 145 -4.55 1.39 17.26
CA LEU A 145 -5.28 1.77 18.49
C LEU A 145 -5.91 0.55 19.19
N CYS A 146 -6.47 -0.39 18.43
CA CYS A 146 -7.00 -1.64 18.98
C CYS A 146 -5.89 -2.49 19.62
N LEU A 147 -4.73 -2.63 18.97
CA LEU A 147 -3.58 -3.35 19.52
C LEU A 147 -3.07 -2.71 20.82
N ARG A 148 -2.97 -1.38 20.87
CA ARG A 148 -2.59 -0.64 22.08
C ARG A 148 -3.60 -0.79 23.22
N TRP A 149 -4.87 -0.94 22.88
CA TRP A 149 -5.91 -1.22 23.87
C TRP A 149 -5.79 -2.64 24.39
N LEU A 150 -5.62 -3.65 23.51
CA LEU A 150 -5.41 -5.06 23.90
C LEU A 150 -4.19 -5.23 24.79
N ASP A 151 -3.08 -4.54 24.50
CA ASP A 151 -1.84 -4.61 25.29
C ASP A 151 -2.03 -4.24 26.76
N LYS A 152 -3.06 -3.44 27.09
CA LYS A 152 -3.38 -3.00 28.45
C LYS A 152 -4.37 -3.93 29.18
N GLN A 153 -4.96 -4.90 28.47
CA GLN A 153 -5.95 -5.78 29.07
C GLN A 153 -5.29 -6.98 29.75
N ASP A 154 -5.93 -7.47 30.80
CA ASP A 154 -5.68 -8.82 31.33
C ASP A 154 -6.63 -9.78 30.60
N LEU A 155 -6.08 -10.54 29.66
CA LEU A 155 -6.84 -11.48 28.85
C LEU A 155 -6.77 -12.92 29.38
N THR A 156 -6.14 -13.15 30.52
CA THR A 156 -5.95 -14.47 31.11
C THR A 156 -7.27 -15.22 31.25
N GLY A 157 -7.37 -16.39 30.63
CA GLY A 157 -8.57 -17.24 30.67
C GLY A 157 -9.78 -16.68 29.90
N GLN A 158 -9.62 -15.62 29.13
CA GLN A 158 -10.70 -15.01 28.37
C GLN A 158 -10.87 -15.68 26.99
N THR A 159 -12.12 -15.76 26.53
CA THR A 159 -12.44 -16.05 25.14
C THR A 159 -12.68 -14.74 24.41
N VAL A 160 -11.95 -14.49 23.34
CA VAL A 160 -12.03 -13.28 22.52
C VAL A 160 -12.69 -13.61 21.19
N ILE A 161 -13.56 -12.74 20.70
CA ILE A 161 -14.15 -12.82 19.34
C ILE A 161 -13.54 -11.68 18.52
N ASP A 162 -12.85 -12.05 17.43
CA ASP A 162 -12.31 -11.13 16.42
C ASP A 162 -13.28 -11.13 15.24
N TYR A 163 -14.18 -10.15 15.19
CA TYR A 163 -15.22 -10.04 14.18
C TYR A 163 -14.81 -9.08 13.06
N GLY A 164 -14.65 -9.60 11.84
CA GLY A 164 -13.97 -8.92 10.76
C GLY A 164 -12.46 -9.08 10.91
N CYS A 165 -11.99 -10.32 11.10
CA CYS A 165 -10.61 -10.58 11.54
C CYS A 165 -9.53 -10.21 10.50
N GLY A 166 -9.85 -10.15 9.21
CA GLY A 166 -8.90 -9.81 8.16
C GLY A 166 -7.65 -10.69 8.18
N SER A 167 -6.50 -10.11 8.52
CA SER A 167 -5.24 -10.83 8.71
C SER A 167 -5.18 -11.66 10.01
N GLY A 168 -6.15 -11.49 10.92
CA GLY A 168 -6.18 -12.08 12.24
C GLY A 168 -5.30 -11.38 13.28
N ILE A 169 -4.73 -10.24 12.94
CA ILE A 169 -3.74 -9.54 13.79
C ILE A 169 -4.25 -9.28 15.21
N LEU A 170 -5.52 -8.89 15.39
CA LEU A 170 -6.08 -8.58 16.71
C LEU A 170 -6.31 -9.86 17.52
N GLY A 171 -6.85 -10.89 16.87
CA GLY A 171 -7.06 -12.20 17.50
C GLY A 171 -5.77 -12.86 17.92
N ILE A 172 -4.75 -12.87 17.05
CA ILE A 172 -3.43 -13.43 17.34
C ILE A 172 -2.76 -12.64 18.48
N ALA A 173 -2.83 -11.30 18.43
CA ALA A 173 -2.33 -10.47 19.53
C ALA A 173 -3.01 -10.82 20.87
N ALA A 174 -4.32 -11.03 20.87
CA ALA A 174 -5.04 -11.42 22.06
C ALA A 174 -4.55 -12.77 22.64
N LEU A 175 -4.28 -13.78 21.79
CA LEU A 175 -3.71 -15.07 22.22
C LEU A 175 -2.32 -14.87 22.85
N LEU A 176 -1.44 -14.14 22.17
CA LEU A 176 -0.09 -13.86 22.67
C LEU A 176 -0.10 -13.06 23.99
N LEU A 177 -1.12 -12.25 24.20
CA LEU A 177 -1.34 -11.47 25.42
C LEU A 177 -2.03 -12.28 26.56
N GLY A 178 -2.35 -13.57 26.34
CA GLY A 178 -2.81 -14.49 27.36
C GLY A 178 -4.28 -14.92 27.27
N ALA A 179 -4.98 -14.59 26.18
CA ALA A 179 -6.32 -15.14 25.97
C ALA A 179 -6.26 -16.67 25.82
N GLU A 180 -7.23 -17.35 26.44
CA GLU A 180 -7.33 -18.82 26.37
C GLU A 180 -7.79 -19.28 24.98
N LYS A 181 -8.66 -18.48 24.34
CA LYS A 181 -9.25 -18.84 23.07
C LYS A 181 -9.61 -17.59 22.25
N VAL A 182 -9.43 -17.70 20.94
CA VAL A 182 -9.95 -16.71 19.98
C VAL A 182 -10.87 -17.38 18.98
N ILE A 183 -11.96 -16.70 18.65
CA ILE A 183 -12.90 -17.06 17.58
C ILE A 183 -12.78 -15.96 16.53
N ALA A 184 -12.10 -16.26 15.43
CA ALA A 184 -11.96 -15.35 14.30
C ALA A 184 -13.11 -15.53 13.32
N VAL A 185 -13.75 -14.43 12.92
CA VAL A 185 -14.90 -14.42 12.02
C VAL A 185 -14.66 -13.38 10.93
N ASP A 186 -14.84 -13.78 9.67
CA ASP A 186 -14.83 -12.88 8.53
C ASP A 186 -15.81 -13.40 7.46
N ASN A 187 -16.31 -12.51 6.61
CA ASN A 187 -17.14 -12.87 5.47
C ASN A 187 -16.30 -13.18 4.21
N ASP A 188 -15.03 -12.81 4.20
CA ASP A 188 -14.08 -13.11 3.13
C ASP A 188 -13.30 -14.40 3.42
N PRO A 189 -13.45 -15.45 2.58
CA PRO A 189 -12.66 -16.67 2.71
C PRO A 189 -11.15 -16.47 2.66
N GLN A 190 -10.66 -15.44 1.93
CA GLN A 190 -9.24 -15.11 1.89
C GLN A 190 -8.74 -14.56 3.22
N ALA A 191 -9.56 -13.77 3.91
CA ALA A 191 -9.24 -13.27 5.25
C ALA A 191 -9.10 -14.43 6.25
N LEU A 192 -10.02 -15.41 6.20
CA LEU A 192 -9.94 -16.59 7.07
C LEU A 192 -8.71 -17.45 6.79
N LEU A 193 -8.30 -17.57 5.52
CA LEU A 193 -7.07 -18.27 5.15
C LEU A 193 -5.84 -17.52 5.70
N ALA A 194 -5.76 -16.21 5.46
CA ALA A 194 -4.68 -15.38 5.97
C ALA A 194 -4.58 -15.41 7.50
N THR A 195 -5.74 -15.33 8.21
CA THR A 195 -5.79 -15.46 9.67
C THR A 195 -5.19 -16.79 10.14
N ARG A 196 -5.49 -17.89 9.46
CA ARG A 196 -4.97 -19.22 9.81
C ARG A 196 -3.47 -19.29 9.59
N ASP A 197 -3.00 -18.88 8.41
CA ASP A 197 -1.58 -18.91 8.06
C ASP A 197 -0.75 -18.06 9.03
N ASN A 198 -1.25 -16.86 9.37
CA ASN A 198 -0.61 -15.97 10.33
C ASN A 198 -0.64 -16.55 11.76
N ALA A 199 -1.71 -17.21 12.17
CA ALA A 199 -1.78 -17.85 13.47
C ALA A 199 -0.78 -19.01 13.57
N GLU A 200 -0.64 -19.84 12.52
CA GLU A 200 0.35 -20.91 12.46
C GLU A 200 1.78 -20.38 12.55
N GLY A 201 2.06 -19.21 11.99
CA GLY A 201 3.38 -18.57 12.06
C GLY A 201 3.73 -18.00 13.44
N ASN A 202 2.78 -17.96 14.39
CA ASN A 202 2.95 -17.40 15.73
C ASN A 202 2.86 -18.44 16.86
N ASN A 203 2.88 -19.73 16.53
CA ASN A 203 2.88 -20.85 17.48
C ASN A 203 4.28 -21.18 18.02
#